data_a32909dd0ea4fb8a0157a2c2d4dcd4c7
#
_entry.id   a32909dd0ea4fb8a0157a2c2d4dcd4c7
#
_cell.length_a   1.000
_cell.length_b   1.000
_cell.length_c   1.000
_cell.angle_alpha   90.00
_cell.angle_beta   90.00
_cell.angle_gamma   90.00
#
_symmetry.space_group_name_H-M   'P 1'
#
loop_
_entity.id
_entity.type
_entity.pdbx_description
1 polymer ?
#
loop_
_entity_poly.entity_id
_entity_poly.type
_entity_poly.pdbx_seq_one_letter_code
_entity_poly.pdbx_strand_id
1 'polypeptide(L)'
;IDEKLGGTTPLEILIKFKDDSGNLLKPEDLEGLTEEEIQMEREYAATLANSPEYWFTPTKVKHIKEVHDYLDGLPEIGKVLSLASTVRVAEDYAEKELDGMELAILYTKIPPKIRKSLIDPYVSIDDNEARILARVLDSKPDLRRKELLETVRRELVTKLGFEEQDVTVSGLLVLYNNMLQSLFKSQIKTIGVVMLGIAIMFLVLFRSITLSIIGILPNLLGAGVVLGVMGGAGIPMDMMTITIAAITIGIAVDNGIHYIYRFREEYALTHNYVETLHVCHSNIGKAVFYTTMTIIFGFSILMFSNFIPTIYFGVLTAAAMFIALLAALTVLPKLILLWKPFG
;
A
#
# COMPACT_ATOMS: atom_id res chain seq x y z
N ILE A 1 -22.42 -0.68 1.90
CA ILE A 1 -22.19 -2.11 1.52
C ILE A 1 -21.21 -2.72 2.49
N ASP A 2 -20.05 -2.13 2.70
CA ASP A 2 -18.96 -2.64 3.55
C ASP A 2 -19.42 -2.95 4.99
N GLU A 3 -20.04 -2.01 5.69
CA GLU A 3 -20.62 -2.22 7.03
C GLU A 3 -21.68 -3.32 7.07
N LYS A 4 -22.56 -3.37 6.06
CA LYS A 4 -23.67 -4.37 6.03
C LYS A 4 -23.19 -5.79 5.76
N LEU A 5 -22.03 -5.94 5.10
CA LEU A 5 -21.41 -7.24 4.80
C LEU A 5 -20.39 -7.67 5.86
N GLY A 6 -20.18 -6.85 6.89
CA GLY A 6 -19.16 -7.11 7.89
C GLY A 6 -17.74 -7.07 7.31
N GLY A 7 -17.46 -6.03 6.50
CA GLY A 7 -16.18 -5.86 5.82
C GLY A 7 -16.14 -6.46 4.40
N THR A 8 -15.39 -5.83 3.52
CA THR A 8 -15.25 -6.25 2.11
C THR A 8 -13.83 -6.65 1.74
N THR A 9 -12.82 -6.18 2.46
CA THR A 9 -11.42 -6.45 2.13
C THR A 9 -10.89 -7.61 2.96
N PRO A 10 -10.48 -8.73 2.32
CA PRO A 10 -9.97 -9.89 3.04
C PRO A 10 -8.55 -9.68 3.57
N LEU A 11 -8.38 -10.04 4.83
CA LEU A 11 -7.13 -10.23 5.55
C LEU A 11 -7.03 -11.70 5.92
N GLU A 12 -5.92 -12.33 5.63
CA GLU A 12 -5.70 -13.75 5.88
C GLU A 12 -4.53 -13.94 6.83
N ILE A 13 -4.74 -14.75 7.84
CA ILE A 13 -3.71 -15.20 8.76
C ILE A 13 -3.51 -16.69 8.54
N LEU A 14 -2.30 -17.07 8.16
CA LEU A 14 -1.86 -18.46 8.08
C LEU A 14 -1.01 -18.75 9.30
N ILE A 15 -1.36 -19.81 10.00
CA ILE A 15 -0.63 -20.32 11.15
C ILE A 15 -0.08 -21.69 10.80
N LYS A 16 1.24 -21.80 10.81
CA LYS A 16 1.93 -23.07 10.66
C LYS A 16 2.18 -23.67 12.03
N PHE A 17 1.74 -24.90 12.23
CA PHE A 17 1.99 -25.59 13.48
C PHE A 17 3.32 -26.34 13.42
N LYS A 18 3.97 -26.43 14.57
CA LYS A 18 5.16 -27.27 14.70
C LYS A 18 4.77 -28.73 14.52
N ASP A 19 5.73 -29.50 14.03
CA ASP A 19 5.54 -30.92 13.90
C ASP A 19 5.40 -31.57 15.29
N ASP A 20 4.24 -32.12 15.56
CA ASP A 20 3.92 -32.83 16.81
C ASP A 20 4.36 -34.32 16.77
N SER A 21 5.08 -34.75 15.74
CA SER A 21 5.55 -36.15 15.62
C SER A 21 6.35 -36.61 16.83
N GLY A 22 7.10 -35.72 17.47
CA GLY A 22 7.84 -36.01 18.70
C GLY A 22 6.95 -36.36 19.90
N ASN A 23 5.67 -35.92 19.90
CA ASN A 23 4.71 -36.26 20.97
C ASN A 23 4.04 -37.61 20.77
N LEU A 24 4.09 -38.17 19.57
CA LEU A 24 3.57 -39.49 19.24
C LEU A 24 4.56 -40.62 19.58
N LEU A 25 5.86 -40.29 19.68
CA LEU A 25 6.92 -41.23 20.03
C LEU A 25 7.35 -40.98 21.48
N LYS A 26 7.13 -41.97 22.35
CA LYS A 26 7.69 -41.93 23.69
C LYS A 26 9.14 -42.37 23.65
N PRO A 27 10.00 -41.86 24.54
CA PRO A 27 11.40 -42.31 24.61
C PRO A 27 11.52 -43.82 24.84
N GLU A 28 10.53 -44.43 25.53
CA GLU A 28 10.43 -45.85 25.79
C GLU A 28 10.25 -46.68 24.50
N ASP A 29 9.59 -46.11 23.48
CA ASP A 29 9.33 -46.79 22.20
C ASP A 29 10.59 -46.84 21.29
N LEU A 30 11.61 -46.06 21.62
CA LEU A 30 12.86 -45.95 20.87
C LEU A 30 14.01 -46.72 21.53
N GLU A 31 13.81 -47.25 22.75
CA GLU A 31 14.85 -48.02 23.44
C GLU A 31 15.10 -49.37 22.77
N GLY A 32 16.33 -49.60 22.30
CA GLY A 32 16.76 -50.84 21.69
C GLY A 32 16.68 -50.91 20.17
N LEU A 33 16.21 -49.85 19.52
CA LEU A 33 16.15 -49.74 18.04
C LEU A 33 17.49 -49.23 17.47
N THR A 34 17.81 -49.66 16.25
CA THR A 34 18.92 -49.13 15.49
C THR A 34 18.62 -47.72 14.96
N GLU A 35 19.68 -46.96 14.55
CA GLU A 35 19.46 -45.60 14.00
C GLU A 35 18.52 -45.58 12.78
N GLU A 36 18.57 -46.62 11.94
CA GLU A 36 17.70 -46.77 10.76
C GLU A 36 16.23 -47.03 11.19
N GLU A 37 16.02 -47.86 12.20
CA GLU A 37 14.67 -48.14 12.77
C GLU A 37 14.10 -46.88 13.45
N ILE A 38 14.90 -46.15 14.21
CA ILE A 38 14.51 -44.86 14.81
C ILE A 38 14.10 -43.85 13.74
N GLN A 39 14.81 -43.77 12.64
CA GLN A 39 14.48 -42.89 11.53
C GLN A 39 13.17 -43.29 10.87
N MET A 40 12.94 -44.55 10.65
CA MET A 40 11.70 -45.09 10.07
C MET A 40 10.48 -44.84 10.99
N GLU A 41 10.65 -45.00 12.31
CA GLU A 41 9.62 -44.73 13.29
C GLU A 41 9.29 -43.25 13.38
N ARG A 42 10.28 -42.35 13.26
CA ARG A 42 10.08 -40.91 13.18
C ARG A 42 9.35 -40.49 11.91
N GLU A 43 9.69 -41.04 10.74
CA GLU A 43 8.99 -40.78 9.48
C GLU A 43 7.53 -41.28 9.53
N TYR A 44 7.31 -42.44 10.15
CA TYR A 44 5.96 -42.99 10.36
C TYR A 44 5.15 -42.09 11.30
N ALA A 45 5.72 -41.67 12.44
CA ALA A 45 5.09 -40.76 13.37
C ALA A 45 4.78 -39.37 12.74
N ALA A 46 5.68 -38.86 11.91
CA ALA A 46 5.44 -37.62 11.16
C ALA A 46 4.27 -37.76 10.16
N THR A 47 4.19 -38.91 9.48
CA THR A 47 3.06 -39.22 8.59
C THR A 47 1.75 -39.33 9.34
N LEU A 48 1.76 -39.94 10.52
CA LEU A 48 0.58 -40.02 11.40
C LEU A 48 0.17 -38.67 11.96
N ALA A 49 1.12 -37.85 12.41
CA ALA A 49 0.85 -36.51 12.96
C ALA A 49 0.12 -35.61 11.95
N ASN A 50 0.41 -35.80 10.65
CA ASN A 50 -0.24 -35.09 9.55
C ASN A 50 -1.44 -35.85 8.96
N SER A 51 -1.90 -36.92 9.59
CA SER A 51 -3.15 -37.57 9.19
C SER A 51 -4.37 -36.88 9.80
N PRO A 52 -5.56 -36.92 9.17
CA PRO A 52 -6.78 -36.31 9.68
C PRO A 52 -7.13 -36.78 11.10
N GLU A 53 -6.73 -37.97 11.45
CA GLU A 53 -7.04 -38.59 12.75
C GLU A 53 -6.25 -37.95 13.90
N TYR A 54 -5.07 -37.45 13.65
CA TYR A 54 -4.16 -36.90 14.66
C TYR A 54 -3.92 -35.39 14.53
N TRP A 55 -4.31 -34.77 13.39
CA TRP A 55 -4.11 -33.34 13.16
C TRP A 55 -4.94 -32.48 14.12
N PHE A 56 -6.18 -32.88 14.43
CA PHE A 56 -7.11 -32.11 15.25
C PHE A 56 -6.78 -32.26 16.73
N THR A 57 -5.67 -31.66 17.17
CA THR A 57 -5.34 -31.64 18.62
C THR A 57 -6.07 -30.51 19.33
N PRO A 58 -6.45 -30.68 20.62
CA PRO A 58 -7.06 -29.60 21.41
C PRO A 58 -6.20 -28.30 21.39
N THR A 59 -4.89 -28.45 21.41
CA THR A 59 -3.95 -27.33 21.40
C THR A 59 -4.05 -26.54 20.09
N LYS A 60 -4.03 -27.19 18.92
CA LYS A 60 -4.18 -26.52 17.62
C LYS A 60 -5.52 -25.81 17.50
N VAL A 61 -6.60 -26.49 17.88
CA VAL A 61 -7.95 -25.92 17.86
C VAL A 61 -8.07 -24.73 18.81
N LYS A 62 -7.48 -24.80 19.99
CA LYS A 62 -7.42 -23.70 20.96
C LYS A 62 -6.68 -22.49 20.36
N HIS A 63 -5.51 -22.67 19.79
CA HIS A 63 -4.77 -21.58 19.13
C HIS A 63 -5.57 -20.94 17.99
N ILE A 64 -6.27 -21.74 17.17
CA ILE A 64 -7.14 -21.20 16.12
C ILE A 64 -8.30 -20.38 16.72
N LYS A 65 -8.91 -20.84 17.82
CA LYS A 65 -9.96 -20.10 18.54
C LYS A 65 -9.41 -18.79 19.12
N GLU A 66 -8.24 -18.81 19.75
CA GLU A 66 -7.60 -17.61 20.32
C GLU A 66 -7.31 -16.54 19.26
N VAL A 67 -6.78 -16.94 18.10
CA VAL A 67 -6.54 -16.01 16.99
C VAL A 67 -7.84 -15.50 16.38
N HIS A 68 -8.84 -16.37 16.26
CA HIS A 68 -10.18 -15.98 15.79
C HIS A 68 -10.78 -14.90 16.70
N ASP A 69 -10.80 -15.14 18.02
CA ASP A 69 -11.38 -14.22 19.01
C ASP A 69 -10.61 -12.90 19.10
N TYR A 70 -9.29 -12.97 19.01
CA TYR A 70 -8.46 -11.78 18.95
C TYR A 70 -8.82 -10.90 17.74
N LEU A 71 -8.96 -11.50 16.56
CA LEU A 71 -9.31 -10.75 15.35
C LEU A 71 -10.74 -10.23 15.40
N ASP A 72 -11.69 -11.04 15.88
CA ASP A 72 -13.11 -10.65 16.00
C ASP A 72 -13.32 -9.50 16.99
N GLY A 73 -12.42 -9.37 17.98
CA GLY A 73 -12.40 -8.28 18.94
C GLY A 73 -11.85 -6.95 18.42
N LEU A 74 -11.27 -6.90 17.20
CA LEU A 74 -10.72 -5.67 16.63
C LEU A 74 -11.82 -4.81 15.99
N PRO A 75 -11.90 -3.51 16.30
CA PRO A 75 -12.95 -2.63 15.79
C PRO A 75 -12.90 -2.42 14.27
N GLU A 76 -11.78 -2.67 13.63
CA GLU A 76 -11.59 -2.57 12.18
C GLU A 76 -12.06 -3.81 11.43
N ILE A 77 -12.29 -4.92 12.16
CA ILE A 77 -12.70 -6.20 11.59
C ILE A 77 -14.20 -6.39 11.84
N GLY A 78 -14.92 -6.77 10.81
CA GLY A 78 -16.37 -6.92 10.89
C GLY A 78 -16.83 -8.38 10.87
N LYS A 79 -16.01 -9.30 10.37
CA LYS A 79 -16.32 -10.73 10.38
C LYS A 79 -15.07 -11.58 10.29
N VAL A 80 -14.97 -12.60 11.13
CA VAL A 80 -13.92 -13.60 11.08
C VAL A 80 -14.49 -14.97 10.73
N LEU A 81 -13.79 -15.71 9.88
CA LEU A 81 -14.12 -17.07 9.47
C LEU A 81 -12.89 -17.95 9.61
N SER A 82 -13.03 -19.08 10.28
CA SER A 82 -11.96 -20.07 10.47
C SER A 82 -12.55 -21.42 10.84
N LEU A 83 -11.70 -22.39 11.06
CA LEU A 83 -12.12 -23.67 11.64
C LEU A 83 -12.88 -23.47 12.97
N ALA A 84 -12.51 -22.46 13.79
CA ALA A 84 -13.21 -22.14 15.04
C ALA A 84 -14.69 -21.89 14.84
N SER A 85 -15.10 -21.27 13.71
CA SER A 85 -16.52 -21.04 13.40
C SER A 85 -17.29 -22.36 13.24
N THR A 86 -16.68 -23.34 12.58
CA THR A 86 -17.30 -24.66 12.37
C THR A 86 -17.30 -25.49 13.67
N VAL A 87 -16.21 -25.44 14.43
CA VAL A 87 -16.08 -26.15 15.69
C VAL A 87 -17.12 -25.66 16.71
N ARG A 88 -17.29 -24.33 16.85
CA ARG A 88 -18.29 -23.74 17.76
C ARG A 88 -19.72 -24.20 17.44
N VAL A 89 -20.08 -24.21 16.16
CA VAL A 89 -21.42 -24.73 15.78
C VAL A 89 -21.59 -26.20 16.15
N ALA A 90 -20.55 -27.00 16.03
CA ALA A 90 -20.58 -28.40 16.44
C ALA A 90 -20.64 -28.57 17.98
N GLU A 91 -19.89 -27.74 18.71
CA GLU A 91 -19.89 -27.71 20.19
C GLU A 91 -21.24 -27.23 20.73
N ASP A 92 -21.85 -26.21 20.14
CA ASP A 92 -23.20 -25.73 20.48
C ASP A 92 -24.26 -26.84 20.30
N TYR A 93 -24.13 -27.62 19.20
CA TYR A 93 -25.04 -28.74 18.95
C TYR A 93 -24.80 -29.91 19.91
N ALA A 94 -23.54 -30.17 20.29
CA ALA A 94 -23.15 -31.24 21.20
C ALA A 94 -23.36 -30.87 22.68
N GLU A 95 -23.65 -29.59 23.00
CA GLU A 95 -23.75 -29.02 24.36
C GLU A 95 -22.49 -29.25 25.21
N LYS A 96 -21.33 -29.42 24.57
CA LYS A 96 -20.02 -29.62 25.22
C LYS A 96 -18.86 -29.23 24.29
N GLU A 97 -17.71 -28.97 24.87
CA GLU A 97 -16.46 -28.88 24.11
C GLU A 97 -16.11 -30.24 23.50
N LEU A 98 -15.68 -30.22 22.23
CA LEU A 98 -15.27 -31.41 21.50
C LEU A 98 -13.79 -31.69 21.75
N ASP A 99 -13.46 -32.94 22.05
CA ASP A 99 -12.08 -33.37 22.12
C ASP A 99 -11.47 -33.63 20.75
N GLY A 100 -10.13 -33.88 20.69
CA GLY A 100 -9.42 -34.08 19.43
C GLY A 100 -9.93 -35.30 18.63
N MET A 101 -10.32 -36.37 19.30
CA MET A 101 -10.87 -37.57 18.67
C MET A 101 -12.26 -37.28 18.05
N GLU A 102 -13.12 -36.56 18.78
CA GLU A 102 -14.44 -36.17 18.29
C GLU A 102 -14.33 -35.21 17.05
N LEU A 103 -13.37 -34.29 17.07
CA LEU A 103 -13.09 -33.42 15.93
C LEU A 103 -12.58 -34.21 14.73
N ALA A 104 -11.72 -35.20 14.92
CA ALA A 104 -11.24 -36.08 13.86
C ALA A 104 -12.36 -36.91 13.26
N ILE A 105 -13.25 -37.45 14.12
CA ILE A 105 -14.46 -38.19 13.71
C ILE A 105 -15.39 -37.24 12.93
N LEU A 106 -15.60 -36.04 13.42
CA LEU A 106 -16.39 -35.01 12.72
C LEU A 106 -15.85 -34.77 11.31
N TYR A 107 -14.53 -34.56 11.19
CA TYR A 107 -13.88 -34.34 9.89
C TYR A 107 -14.07 -35.52 8.93
N THR A 108 -13.91 -36.74 9.40
CA THR A 108 -14.03 -37.95 8.57
C THR A 108 -15.47 -38.30 8.20
N LYS A 109 -16.44 -37.98 9.08
CA LYS A 109 -17.87 -38.31 8.89
C LYS A 109 -18.63 -37.24 8.10
N ILE A 110 -18.16 -36.00 8.07
CA ILE A 110 -18.78 -34.93 7.28
C ILE A 110 -18.74 -35.29 5.79
N PRO A 111 -19.89 -35.18 5.09
CA PRO A 111 -19.92 -35.40 3.64
C PRO A 111 -18.92 -34.52 2.90
N PRO A 112 -18.18 -35.03 1.91
CA PRO A 112 -17.11 -34.28 1.21
C PRO A 112 -17.56 -32.92 0.65
N LYS A 113 -18.81 -32.81 0.23
CA LYS A 113 -19.38 -31.54 -0.27
C LYS A 113 -19.47 -30.46 0.82
N ILE A 114 -19.82 -30.84 2.04
CA ILE A 114 -19.94 -29.95 3.19
C ILE A 114 -18.53 -29.62 3.72
N ARG A 115 -17.65 -30.61 3.82
CA ARG A 115 -16.26 -30.44 4.26
C ARG A 115 -15.52 -29.43 3.39
N LYS A 116 -15.64 -29.53 2.06
CA LYS A 116 -15.05 -28.55 1.10
C LYS A 116 -15.51 -27.11 1.32
N SER A 117 -16.65 -26.89 1.96
CA SER A 117 -17.14 -25.53 2.20
C SER A 117 -16.86 -25.03 3.62
N LEU A 118 -16.81 -25.92 4.61
CA LEU A 118 -16.75 -25.53 6.02
C LEU A 118 -15.40 -25.79 6.69
N ILE A 119 -14.58 -26.70 6.18
CA ILE A 119 -13.30 -27.08 6.82
C ILE A 119 -12.13 -26.89 5.87
N ASP A 120 -12.15 -27.52 4.69
CA ASP A 120 -11.02 -27.52 3.76
C ASP A 120 -10.50 -26.12 3.37
N PRO A 121 -11.32 -25.03 3.33
CA PRO A 121 -10.80 -23.69 3.09
C PRO A 121 -9.97 -23.11 4.23
N TYR A 122 -10.06 -23.68 5.44
CA TYR A 122 -9.45 -23.15 6.65
C TYR A 122 -8.33 -24.02 7.21
N VAL A 123 -8.14 -25.21 6.66
CA VAL A 123 -7.15 -26.19 7.18
C VAL A 123 -6.48 -26.89 6.01
N SER A 124 -5.15 -26.89 6.00
CA SER A 124 -4.31 -27.75 5.19
C SER A 124 -3.61 -28.75 6.12
N ILE A 125 -4.04 -30.01 6.07
CA ILE A 125 -3.48 -31.07 6.90
C ILE A 125 -2.07 -31.40 6.39
N ASP A 126 -1.89 -31.48 5.07
CA ASP A 126 -0.64 -31.84 4.42
C ASP A 126 0.49 -30.82 4.71
N ASP A 127 0.13 -29.51 4.78
CA ASP A 127 1.08 -28.44 5.08
C ASP A 127 1.18 -28.12 6.58
N ASN A 128 0.36 -28.79 7.41
CA ASN A 128 0.21 -28.53 8.85
C ASN A 128 -0.11 -27.06 9.16
N GLU A 129 -1.04 -26.48 8.40
CA GLU A 129 -1.40 -25.07 8.47
C GLU A 129 -2.90 -24.84 8.72
N ALA A 130 -3.21 -23.78 9.46
CA ALA A 130 -4.57 -23.25 9.57
C ALA A 130 -4.65 -21.84 8.98
N ARG A 131 -5.79 -21.56 8.33
CA ARG A 131 -6.11 -20.27 7.72
C ARG A 131 -7.27 -19.62 8.44
N ILE A 132 -7.08 -18.41 8.91
CA ILE A 132 -8.12 -17.54 9.46
C ILE A 132 -8.35 -16.41 8.47
N LEU A 133 -9.60 -16.24 8.04
CA LEU A 133 -10.03 -15.20 7.12
C LEU A 133 -10.79 -14.14 7.90
N ALA A 134 -10.24 -12.93 7.95
CA ALA A 134 -10.89 -11.77 8.52
C ALA A 134 -11.34 -10.81 7.41
N ARG A 135 -12.51 -10.20 7.56
CA ARG A 135 -13.00 -9.15 6.66
C ARG A 135 -12.83 -7.80 7.32
N VAL A 136 -12.05 -6.94 6.71
CA VAL A 136 -11.75 -5.60 7.22
C VAL A 136 -12.79 -4.60 6.69
N LEU A 137 -13.25 -3.72 7.58
CA LEU A 137 -14.14 -2.59 7.28
C LEU A 137 -13.33 -1.47 6.60
N ASP A 138 -13.06 -1.64 5.32
CA ASP A 138 -12.12 -0.82 4.55
C ASP A 138 -12.66 0.60 4.27
N SER A 139 -13.96 0.83 4.40
CA SER A 139 -14.61 2.13 4.22
C SER A 139 -14.52 3.05 5.45
N LYS A 140 -13.97 2.59 6.57
CA LYS A 140 -13.80 3.44 7.77
C LYS A 140 -12.79 4.56 7.50
N PRO A 141 -13.15 5.85 7.76
CA PRO A 141 -12.27 6.99 7.49
C PRO A 141 -10.95 6.94 8.27
N ASP A 142 -10.98 6.35 9.46
CA ASP A 142 -9.83 6.30 10.38
C ASP A 142 -8.98 5.04 10.21
N LEU A 143 -9.29 4.19 9.24
CA LEU A 143 -8.55 2.94 9.01
C LEU A 143 -7.12 3.20 8.55
N ARG A 144 -6.17 2.90 9.41
CA ARG A 144 -4.73 2.93 9.12
C ARG A 144 -4.22 1.53 8.80
N ARG A 145 -4.37 1.12 7.53
CA ARG A 145 -4.06 -0.26 7.08
C ARG A 145 -2.69 -0.75 7.52
N LYS A 146 -1.66 0.09 7.41
CA LYS A 146 -0.30 -0.26 7.83
C LYS A 146 -0.22 -0.53 9.33
N GLU A 147 -0.78 0.36 10.15
CA GLU A 147 -0.77 0.20 11.62
C GLU A 147 -1.55 -1.04 12.05
N LEU A 148 -2.71 -1.31 11.42
CA LEU A 148 -3.48 -2.52 11.66
C LEU A 148 -2.66 -3.78 11.40
N LEU A 149 -2.01 -3.87 10.22
CA LEU A 149 -1.20 -5.03 9.84
C LEU A 149 0.01 -5.22 10.76
N GLU A 150 0.69 -4.14 11.13
CA GLU A 150 1.83 -4.18 12.07
C GLU A 150 1.37 -4.58 13.48
N THR A 151 0.21 -4.10 13.93
CA THR A 151 -0.36 -4.44 15.23
C THR A 151 -0.79 -5.91 15.27
N VAL A 152 -1.52 -6.38 14.26
CA VAL A 152 -1.92 -7.79 14.16
C VAL A 152 -0.69 -8.69 14.20
N ARG A 153 0.33 -8.43 13.35
CA ARG A 153 1.56 -9.25 13.33
C ARG A 153 2.28 -9.25 14.68
N ARG A 154 2.42 -8.09 15.30
CA ARG A 154 3.08 -7.96 16.60
C ARG A 154 2.31 -8.69 17.70
N GLU A 155 0.98 -8.56 17.75
CA GLU A 155 0.19 -9.13 18.82
C GLU A 155 0.02 -10.65 18.69
N LEU A 156 0.03 -11.19 17.49
CA LEU A 156 0.09 -12.64 17.27
C LEU A 156 1.37 -13.24 17.88
N VAL A 157 2.50 -12.54 17.78
CA VAL A 157 3.76 -12.99 18.38
C VAL A 157 3.79 -12.72 19.89
N THR A 158 3.47 -11.48 20.32
CA THR A 158 3.71 -11.06 21.72
C THR A 158 2.62 -11.47 22.69
N LYS A 159 1.35 -11.50 22.26
CA LYS A 159 0.22 -11.86 23.13
C LYS A 159 -0.16 -13.33 23.01
N LEU A 160 -0.16 -13.86 21.79
CA LEU A 160 -0.61 -15.23 21.52
C LEU A 160 0.55 -16.23 21.47
N GLY A 161 1.81 -15.75 21.56
CA GLY A 161 2.98 -16.59 21.74
C GLY A 161 3.46 -17.36 20.52
N PHE A 162 3.00 -16.98 19.31
CA PHE A 162 3.50 -17.60 18.09
C PHE A 162 4.92 -17.13 17.75
N GLU A 163 5.69 -17.98 17.12
CA GLU A 163 6.96 -17.56 16.53
C GLU A 163 6.71 -16.76 15.24
N GLU A 164 7.53 -15.76 14.96
CA GLU A 164 7.34 -14.88 13.80
C GLU A 164 7.36 -15.64 12.46
N GLN A 165 8.13 -16.73 12.40
CA GLN A 165 8.24 -17.60 11.22
C GLN A 165 7.01 -18.50 11.01
N ASP A 166 6.22 -18.75 12.05
CA ASP A 166 5.05 -19.64 12.00
C ASP A 166 3.76 -18.89 11.66
N VAL A 167 3.83 -17.55 11.58
CA VAL A 167 2.67 -16.71 11.27
C VAL A 167 2.90 -15.92 10.00
N THR A 168 2.03 -16.14 9.02
CA THR A 168 2.03 -15.36 7.77
C THR A 168 0.76 -14.53 7.67
N VAL A 169 0.94 -13.21 7.61
CA VAL A 169 -0.16 -12.26 7.37
C VAL A 169 -0.21 -11.97 5.88
N SER A 170 -1.32 -12.29 5.23
CA SER A 170 -1.52 -12.24 3.78
C SER A 170 -2.91 -11.68 3.42
N GLY A 171 -3.30 -11.81 2.18
CA GLY A 171 -4.60 -11.36 1.69
C GLY A 171 -4.55 -10.05 0.92
N LEU A 172 -5.73 -9.66 0.41
CA LEU A 172 -5.86 -8.47 -0.46
C LEU A 172 -5.48 -7.18 0.27
N LEU A 173 -5.78 -7.08 1.57
CA LEU A 173 -5.40 -5.91 2.38
C LEU A 173 -3.88 -5.71 2.41
N VAL A 174 -3.12 -6.79 2.60
CA VAL A 174 -1.65 -6.77 2.61
C VAL A 174 -1.12 -6.38 1.25
N LEU A 175 -1.67 -6.96 0.18
CA LEU A 175 -1.30 -6.64 -1.20
C LEU A 175 -1.50 -5.15 -1.49
N TYR A 176 -2.68 -4.60 -1.18
CA TYR A 176 -2.97 -3.18 -1.35
C TYR A 176 -2.05 -2.29 -0.53
N ASN A 177 -1.84 -2.61 0.74
CA ASN A 177 -0.92 -1.84 1.58
C ASN A 177 0.50 -1.84 1.01
N ASN A 178 1.04 -3.00 0.63
CA ASN A 178 2.39 -3.12 0.09
C ASN A 178 2.53 -2.39 -1.25
N MET A 179 1.51 -2.48 -2.11
CA MET A 179 1.46 -1.75 -3.37
C MET A 179 1.48 -0.24 -3.14
N LEU A 180 0.63 0.29 -2.27
CA LEU A 180 0.61 1.71 -1.94
C LEU A 180 1.93 2.18 -1.34
N GLN A 181 2.49 1.44 -0.37
CA GLN A 181 3.79 1.77 0.23
C GLN A 181 4.93 1.76 -0.82
N SER A 182 4.91 0.81 -1.74
CA SER A 182 5.88 0.74 -2.84
C SER A 182 5.73 1.91 -3.80
N LEU A 183 4.50 2.26 -4.16
CA LEU A 183 4.20 3.43 -5.00
C LEU A 183 4.70 4.72 -4.36
N PHE A 184 4.44 4.92 -3.06
CA PHE A 184 4.95 6.07 -2.32
C PHE A 184 6.47 6.19 -2.36
N LYS A 185 7.17 5.10 -2.01
CA LYS A 185 8.64 5.07 -2.05
C LYS A 185 9.18 5.31 -3.45
N SER A 186 8.57 4.71 -4.46
CA SER A 186 8.92 4.90 -5.86
C SER A 186 8.71 6.34 -6.30
N GLN A 187 7.57 6.94 -5.93
CA GLN A 187 7.25 8.32 -6.29
C GLN A 187 8.25 9.33 -5.72
N ILE A 188 8.61 9.21 -4.44
CA ILE A 188 9.60 10.09 -3.81
C ILE A 188 10.95 9.96 -4.54
N LYS A 189 11.39 8.73 -4.85
CA LYS A 189 12.61 8.50 -5.61
C LYS A 189 12.53 9.09 -7.02
N THR A 190 11.41 8.86 -7.72
CA THR A 190 11.20 9.35 -9.08
C THR A 190 11.20 10.86 -9.14
N ILE A 191 10.48 11.55 -8.24
CA ILE A 191 10.50 13.01 -8.15
C ILE A 191 11.92 13.51 -7.91
N GLY A 192 12.65 12.89 -6.98
CA GLY A 192 14.05 13.24 -6.70
C GLY A 192 14.95 13.10 -7.93
N VAL A 193 14.87 11.97 -8.65
CA VAL A 193 15.66 11.73 -9.86
C VAL A 193 15.27 12.67 -10.99
N VAL A 194 13.96 12.91 -11.19
CA VAL A 194 13.47 13.87 -12.21
C VAL A 194 13.96 15.28 -11.89
N MET A 195 13.85 15.72 -10.64
CA MET A 195 14.33 17.04 -10.22
C MET A 195 15.83 17.19 -10.39
N LEU A 196 16.61 16.14 -10.08
CA LEU A 196 18.06 16.14 -10.34
C LEU A 196 18.35 16.21 -11.83
N GLY A 197 17.64 15.43 -12.65
CA GLY A 197 17.77 15.48 -14.11
C GLY A 197 17.45 16.86 -14.69
N ILE A 198 16.38 17.50 -14.22
CA ILE A 198 15.99 18.86 -14.59
C ILE A 198 17.07 19.86 -14.15
N ALA A 199 17.61 19.73 -12.93
CA ALA A 199 18.67 20.59 -12.43
C ALA A 199 19.93 20.49 -13.30
N ILE A 200 20.35 19.28 -13.66
CA ILE A 200 21.48 19.05 -14.57
C ILE A 200 21.19 19.63 -15.94
N MET A 201 20.00 19.41 -16.49
CA MET A 201 19.58 19.95 -17.78
C MET A 201 19.64 21.49 -17.78
N PHE A 202 19.10 22.15 -16.78
CA PHE A 202 19.18 23.59 -16.64
C PHE A 202 20.64 24.09 -16.51
N LEU A 203 21.46 23.35 -15.72
CA LEU A 203 22.88 23.70 -15.57
C LEU A 203 23.63 23.64 -16.90
N VAL A 204 23.39 22.60 -17.69
CA VAL A 204 23.99 22.42 -19.01
C VAL A 204 23.49 23.50 -19.99
N LEU A 205 22.18 23.75 -20.00
CA LEU A 205 21.52 24.69 -20.90
C LEU A 205 21.93 26.14 -20.63
N PHE A 206 21.87 26.53 -19.36
CA PHE A 206 22.13 27.94 -18.98
C PHE A 206 23.56 28.19 -18.52
N ARG A 207 24.33 27.16 -18.22
CA ARG A 207 25.71 27.24 -17.68
C ARG A 207 25.82 28.16 -16.46
N SER A 208 24.78 28.22 -15.65
CA SER A 208 24.65 29.06 -14.45
C SER A 208 23.85 28.34 -13.37
N ILE A 209 24.43 28.17 -12.18
CA ILE A 209 23.78 27.60 -11.04
C ILE A 209 22.59 28.46 -10.60
N THR A 210 22.75 29.78 -10.62
CA THR A 210 21.70 30.74 -10.27
C THR A 210 20.47 30.60 -11.15
N LEU A 211 20.65 30.53 -12.48
CA LEU A 211 19.54 30.34 -13.41
C LEU A 211 18.88 28.98 -13.27
N SER A 212 19.67 27.95 -12.97
CA SER A 212 19.12 26.60 -12.70
C SER A 212 18.20 26.59 -11.49
N ILE A 213 18.61 27.22 -10.40
CA ILE A 213 17.78 27.34 -9.20
C ILE A 213 16.51 28.17 -9.46
N ILE A 214 16.66 29.31 -10.15
CA ILE A 214 15.52 30.17 -10.55
C ILE A 214 14.51 29.40 -11.39
N GLY A 215 14.96 28.56 -12.32
CA GLY A 215 14.09 27.77 -13.19
C GLY A 215 13.39 26.62 -12.50
N ILE A 216 14.01 26.04 -11.47
CA ILE A 216 13.45 24.89 -10.72
C ILE A 216 12.38 25.33 -9.71
N LEU A 217 12.58 26.46 -9.04
CA LEU A 217 11.78 26.89 -7.90
C LEU A 217 10.28 27.04 -8.19
N PRO A 218 9.84 27.62 -9.34
CA PRO A 218 8.42 27.68 -9.70
C PRO A 218 7.77 26.32 -9.85
N ASN A 219 8.50 25.31 -10.36
CA ASN A 219 8.01 23.95 -10.55
C ASN A 219 7.81 23.23 -9.22
N LEU A 220 8.74 23.42 -8.28
CA LEU A 220 8.62 22.92 -6.92
C LEU A 220 7.41 23.53 -6.19
N LEU A 221 7.15 24.82 -6.39
CA LEU A 221 6.00 25.49 -5.79
C LEU A 221 4.68 24.91 -6.33
N GLY A 222 4.55 24.72 -7.64
CA GLY A 222 3.35 24.12 -8.23
C GLY A 222 3.04 22.74 -7.67
N ALA A 223 4.02 21.84 -7.66
CA ALA A 223 3.87 20.49 -7.14
C ALA A 223 3.65 20.49 -5.61
N GLY A 224 4.41 21.29 -4.87
CA GLY A 224 4.34 21.36 -3.39
C GLY A 224 3.01 21.89 -2.89
N VAL A 225 2.46 22.91 -3.53
CA VAL A 225 1.14 23.47 -3.13
C VAL A 225 0.03 22.45 -3.35
N VAL A 226 0.05 21.71 -4.46
CA VAL A 226 -0.99 20.70 -4.71
C VAL A 226 -0.90 19.54 -3.74
N LEU A 227 0.30 19.03 -3.44
CA LEU A 227 0.47 18.01 -2.41
C LEU A 227 0.04 18.52 -1.02
N GLY A 228 0.31 19.80 -0.72
CA GLY A 228 -0.16 20.44 0.51
C GLY A 228 -1.68 20.56 0.58
N VAL A 229 -2.34 20.92 -0.52
CA VAL A 229 -3.82 20.99 -0.61
C VAL A 229 -4.42 19.59 -0.45
N MET A 230 -3.85 18.57 -1.09
CA MET A 230 -4.30 17.18 -0.92
C MET A 230 -4.24 16.75 0.55
N GLY A 231 -3.09 16.99 1.21
CA GLY A 231 -2.92 16.67 2.63
C GLY A 231 -3.88 17.43 3.53
N GLY A 232 -4.08 18.75 3.29
CA GLY A 232 -4.99 19.58 4.08
C GLY A 232 -6.47 19.28 3.86
N ALA A 233 -6.84 18.83 2.66
CA ALA A 233 -8.22 18.45 2.32
C ALA A 233 -8.54 16.98 2.64
N GLY A 234 -7.57 16.21 3.17
CA GLY A 234 -7.78 14.80 3.46
C GLY A 234 -8.02 13.94 2.22
N ILE A 235 -7.55 14.39 1.05
CA ILE A 235 -7.71 13.63 -0.20
C ILE A 235 -6.75 12.44 -0.16
N PRO A 236 -7.26 11.19 -0.24
CA PRO A 236 -6.41 10.02 -0.17
C PRO A 236 -5.48 9.96 -1.37
N MET A 237 -4.24 9.54 -1.11
CA MET A 237 -3.30 9.26 -2.19
C MET A 237 -3.61 7.89 -2.78
N ASP A 238 -4.05 7.89 -4.02
CA ASP A 238 -4.24 6.69 -4.85
C ASP A 238 -3.22 6.65 -6.00
N MET A 239 -3.33 5.63 -6.85
CA MET A 239 -2.43 5.47 -7.99
C MET A 239 -2.48 6.66 -8.97
N MET A 240 -3.61 7.35 -9.10
CA MET A 240 -3.76 8.47 -10.01
C MET A 240 -3.21 9.75 -9.38
N THR A 241 -3.61 10.05 -8.15
CA THR A 241 -3.21 11.29 -7.48
C THR A 241 -1.71 11.36 -7.20
N ILE A 242 -1.06 10.21 -6.98
CA ILE A 242 0.37 10.13 -6.73
C ILE A 242 1.22 10.60 -7.92
N THR A 243 0.71 10.49 -9.16
CA THR A 243 1.42 10.87 -10.37
C THR A 243 1.31 12.36 -10.71
N ILE A 244 0.38 13.09 -10.07
CA ILE A 244 0.10 14.51 -10.36
C ILE A 244 1.36 15.38 -10.24
N ALA A 245 2.12 15.20 -9.17
CA ALA A 245 3.33 15.98 -8.92
C ALA A 245 4.38 15.80 -10.05
N ALA A 246 4.61 14.55 -10.46
CA ALA A 246 5.57 14.24 -11.52
C ALA A 246 5.13 14.83 -12.88
N ILE A 247 3.85 14.71 -13.22
CA ILE A 247 3.28 15.27 -14.46
C ILE A 247 3.37 16.80 -14.44
N THR A 248 2.99 17.43 -13.33
CA THR A 248 3.02 18.88 -13.17
C THR A 248 4.45 19.42 -13.33
N ILE A 249 5.43 18.80 -12.67
CA ILE A 249 6.84 19.18 -12.78
C ILE A 249 7.31 19.05 -14.23
N GLY A 250 7.00 17.91 -14.89
CA GLY A 250 7.44 17.66 -16.27
C GLY A 250 6.92 18.68 -17.28
N ILE A 251 5.65 19.09 -17.16
CA ILE A 251 5.04 20.06 -18.08
C ILE A 251 5.45 21.50 -17.73
N ALA A 252 5.53 21.83 -16.45
CA ALA A 252 5.84 23.19 -16.01
C ALA A 252 7.29 23.62 -16.28
N VAL A 253 8.22 22.67 -16.36
CA VAL A 253 9.64 22.93 -16.69
C VAL A 253 9.79 23.63 -18.03
N ASP A 254 9.01 23.23 -19.03
CA ASP A 254 9.06 23.81 -20.38
C ASP A 254 8.79 25.33 -20.39
N ASN A 255 7.80 25.77 -19.63
CA ASN A 255 7.48 27.19 -19.45
C ASN A 255 8.68 27.99 -18.89
N GLY A 256 9.40 27.41 -17.93
CA GLY A 256 10.59 28.00 -17.32
C GLY A 256 11.76 28.14 -18.31
N ILE A 257 11.99 27.10 -19.11
CA ILE A 257 13.04 27.11 -20.15
C ILE A 257 12.81 28.23 -21.16
N HIS A 258 11.61 28.26 -21.74
CA HIS A 258 11.26 29.26 -22.74
C HIS A 258 11.33 30.67 -22.19
N TYR A 259 10.86 30.89 -20.96
CA TYR A 259 10.88 32.21 -20.34
C TYR A 259 12.31 32.70 -20.07
N ILE A 260 13.17 31.87 -19.47
CA ILE A 260 14.56 32.21 -19.13
C ILE A 260 15.37 32.45 -20.43
N TYR A 261 15.18 31.58 -21.45
CA TYR A 261 15.89 31.70 -22.72
C TYR A 261 15.55 33.03 -23.39
N ARG A 262 14.27 33.36 -23.51
CA ARG A 262 13.81 34.61 -24.09
C ARG A 262 14.29 35.83 -23.30
N PHE A 263 14.24 35.74 -21.98
CA PHE A 263 14.74 36.82 -21.12
C PHE A 263 16.23 37.08 -21.36
N ARG A 264 17.02 36.04 -21.52
CA ARG A 264 18.45 36.15 -21.83
C ARG A 264 18.70 36.86 -23.18
N GLU A 265 17.95 36.49 -24.22
CA GLU A 265 18.07 37.11 -25.55
C GLU A 265 17.69 38.59 -25.50
N GLU A 266 16.59 38.95 -24.91
CA GLU A 266 16.13 40.32 -24.82
C GLU A 266 17.04 41.20 -23.94
N TYR A 267 17.55 40.65 -22.85
CA TYR A 267 18.46 41.36 -21.97
C TYR A 267 19.79 41.71 -22.67
N ALA A 268 20.26 40.87 -23.56
CA ALA A 268 21.45 41.19 -24.38
C ALA A 268 21.25 42.38 -25.29
N LEU A 269 20.02 42.76 -25.63
CA LEU A 269 19.67 43.90 -26.44
C LEU A 269 19.39 45.18 -25.63
N THR A 270 18.64 45.03 -24.52
CA THR A 270 18.14 46.15 -23.71
C THR A 270 19.09 46.58 -22.60
N HIS A 271 19.89 45.67 -22.09
CA HIS A 271 20.70 45.81 -20.87
C HIS A 271 19.92 46.36 -19.66
N ASN A 272 18.58 46.27 -19.68
CA ASN A 272 17.69 46.75 -18.63
C ASN A 272 16.70 45.65 -18.21
N TYR A 273 16.78 45.20 -16.96
CA TYR A 273 15.95 44.11 -16.43
C TYR A 273 14.44 44.40 -16.49
N VAL A 274 14.05 45.67 -16.22
CA VAL A 274 12.62 46.03 -16.15
C VAL A 274 12.03 46.09 -17.56
N GLU A 275 12.76 46.66 -18.50
CA GLU A 275 12.35 46.75 -19.90
C GLU A 275 12.27 45.36 -20.54
N THR A 276 13.31 44.53 -20.31
CA THR A 276 13.31 43.11 -20.70
C THR A 276 12.13 42.35 -20.18
N LEU A 277 11.76 42.58 -18.91
CA LEU A 277 10.58 41.95 -18.28
C LEU A 277 9.30 42.28 -19.05
N HIS A 278 9.06 43.54 -19.36
CA HIS A 278 7.88 43.97 -20.11
C HIS A 278 7.81 43.34 -21.51
N VAL A 279 8.93 43.28 -22.23
CA VAL A 279 8.99 42.64 -23.53
C VAL A 279 8.73 41.13 -23.43
N CYS A 280 9.33 40.44 -22.46
CA CYS A 280 9.10 39.02 -22.24
C CYS A 280 7.68 38.70 -21.87
N HIS A 281 7.03 39.48 -20.97
CA HIS A 281 5.62 39.29 -20.62
C HIS A 281 4.67 39.47 -21.80
N SER A 282 4.95 40.49 -22.66
CA SER A 282 4.08 40.76 -23.80
C SER A 282 4.18 39.70 -24.91
N ASN A 283 5.31 39.01 -25.01
CA ASN A 283 5.59 38.01 -26.05
C ASN A 283 5.44 36.58 -25.48
N ILE A 284 6.49 36.07 -24.80
CA ILE A 284 6.51 34.68 -24.33
C ILE A 284 5.51 34.43 -23.19
N GLY A 285 5.24 35.44 -22.33
CA GLY A 285 4.26 35.34 -21.30
C GLY A 285 2.86 35.01 -21.82
N LYS A 286 2.45 35.60 -22.95
CA LYS A 286 1.19 35.27 -23.62
C LYS A 286 1.19 33.83 -24.16
N ALA A 287 2.28 33.40 -24.78
CA ALA A 287 2.39 32.04 -25.30
C ALA A 287 2.27 30.99 -24.16
N VAL A 288 3.03 31.18 -23.08
CA VAL A 288 2.97 30.34 -21.89
C VAL A 288 1.55 30.32 -21.27
N PHE A 289 0.89 31.47 -21.25
CA PHE A 289 -0.50 31.54 -20.75
C PHE A 289 -1.43 30.71 -21.63
N TYR A 290 -1.42 30.87 -22.94
CA TYR A 290 -2.33 30.14 -23.84
C TYR A 290 -2.06 28.63 -23.82
N THR A 291 -0.81 28.20 -23.87
CA THR A 291 -0.45 26.78 -23.83
C THR A 291 -0.88 26.14 -22.53
N THR A 292 -0.62 26.80 -21.39
CA THR A 292 -1.00 26.26 -20.08
C THR A 292 -2.52 26.25 -19.90
N MET A 293 -3.25 27.30 -20.37
CA MET A 293 -4.71 27.29 -20.36
C MET A 293 -5.29 26.13 -21.17
N THR A 294 -4.72 25.83 -22.34
CA THR A 294 -5.15 24.67 -23.13
C THR A 294 -4.97 23.36 -22.36
N ILE A 295 -3.86 23.21 -21.64
CA ILE A 295 -3.59 22.02 -20.81
C ILE A 295 -4.60 21.95 -19.64
N ILE A 296 -4.85 23.08 -18.96
CA ILE A 296 -5.84 23.18 -17.87
C ILE A 296 -7.23 22.74 -18.37
N PHE A 297 -7.68 23.24 -19.52
CA PHE A 297 -8.94 22.82 -20.12
C PHE A 297 -8.95 21.31 -20.42
N GLY A 298 -7.86 20.78 -20.97
CA GLY A 298 -7.74 19.34 -21.26
C GLY A 298 -7.91 18.47 -20.01
N PHE A 299 -7.24 18.80 -18.92
CA PHE A 299 -7.38 18.06 -17.66
C PHE A 299 -8.74 18.32 -16.98
N SER A 300 -9.32 19.51 -17.14
CA SER A 300 -10.64 19.83 -16.57
C SER A 300 -11.76 18.96 -17.15
N ILE A 301 -11.63 18.44 -18.36
CA ILE A 301 -12.61 17.53 -18.96
C ILE A 301 -12.76 16.25 -18.12
N LEU A 302 -11.69 15.82 -17.44
CA LEU A 302 -11.72 14.63 -16.57
C LEU A 302 -12.66 14.79 -15.36
N MET A 303 -13.05 16.04 -15.01
CA MET A 303 -14.03 16.32 -13.96
C MET A 303 -15.41 15.74 -14.26
N PHE A 304 -15.75 15.52 -15.53
CA PHE A 304 -17.01 14.92 -15.96
C PHE A 304 -17.02 13.39 -15.94
N SER A 305 -15.95 12.77 -15.44
CA SER A 305 -15.89 11.31 -15.28
C SER A 305 -16.83 10.83 -14.17
N ASN A 306 -17.34 9.60 -14.31
CA ASN A 306 -18.09 8.92 -13.24
C ASN A 306 -17.17 8.21 -12.23
N PHE A 307 -15.85 8.22 -12.44
CA PHE A 307 -14.87 7.57 -11.59
C PHE A 307 -14.16 8.60 -10.71
N ILE A 308 -14.40 8.53 -9.41
CA ILE A 308 -13.92 9.52 -8.43
C ILE A 308 -12.41 9.79 -8.50
N PRO A 309 -11.51 8.78 -8.58
CA PRO A 309 -10.07 9.04 -8.73
C PRO A 309 -9.71 9.86 -9.96
N THR A 310 -10.40 9.65 -11.09
CA THR A 310 -10.20 10.44 -12.31
C THR A 310 -10.65 11.89 -12.13
N ILE A 311 -11.74 12.14 -11.40
CA ILE A 311 -12.19 13.49 -11.07
C ILE A 311 -11.12 14.21 -10.25
N TYR A 312 -10.63 13.60 -9.17
CA TYR A 312 -9.55 14.18 -8.37
C TYR A 312 -8.29 14.43 -9.17
N PHE A 313 -7.91 13.48 -10.01
CA PHE A 313 -6.76 13.62 -10.89
C PHE A 313 -6.91 14.83 -11.83
N GLY A 314 -8.05 15.00 -12.47
CA GLY A 314 -8.34 16.12 -13.37
C GLY A 314 -8.31 17.47 -12.64
N VAL A 315 -9.06 17.59 -11.52
CA VAL A 315 -9.14 18.82 -10.72
C VAL A 315 -7.77 19.23 -10.19
N LEU A 316 -7.08 18.28 -9.55
CA LEU A 316 -5.80 18.58 -8.91
C LEU A 316 -4.69 18.88 -9.92
N THR A 317 -4.67 18.18 -11.08
CA THR A 317 -3.71 18.49 -12.14
C THR A 317 -3.99 19.84 -12.76
N ALA A 318 -5.25 20.18 -13.04
CA ALA A 318 -5.62 21.51 -13.54
C ALA A 318 -5.23 22.61 -12.54
N ALA A 319 -5.49 22.43 -11.26
CA ALA A 319 -5.09 23.35 -10.20
C ALA A 319 -3.56 23.47 -10.09
N ALA A 320 -2.83 22.36 -10.17
CA ALA A 320 -1.38 22.33 -10.17
C ALA A 320 -0.79 23.15 -11.34
N MET A 321 -1.32 22.94 -12.54
CA MET A 321 -0.92 23.67 -13.74
C MET A 321 -1.22 25.16 -13.65
N PHE A 322 -2.36 25.53 -13.06
CA PHE A 322 -2.71 26.93 -12.80
C PHE A 322 -1.72 27.60 -11.84
N ILE A 323 -1.38 26.93 -10.75
CA ILE A 323 -0.40 27.42 -9.78
C ILE A 323 1.00 27.52 -10.41
N ALA A 324 1.40 26.52 -11.20
CA ALA A 324 2.67 26.54 -11.93
C ALA A 324 2.73 27.70 -12.94
N LEU A 325 1.62 27.99 -13.63
CA LEU A 325 1.51 29.17 -14.53
C LEU A 325 1.70 30.46 -13.75
N LEU A 326 1.00 30.64 -12.63
CA LEU A 326 1.18 31.82 -11.79
C LEU A 326 2.63 31.93 -11.30
N ALA A 327 3.23 30.84 -10.86
CA ALA A 327 4.63 30.84 -10.44
C ALA A 327 5.59 31.20 -11.58
N ALA A 328 5.35 30.68 -12.78
CA ALA A 328 6.17 30.98 -13.96
C ALA A 328 6.07 32.45 -14.40
N LEU A 329 4.89 33.07 -14.28
CA LEU A 329 4.66 34.45 -14.69
C LEU A 329 4.90 35.50 -13.58
N THR A 330 5.02 35.10 -12.32
CA THR A 330 5.21 36.03 -11.19
C THR A 330 6.50 35.75 -10.42
N VAL A 331 6.66 34.51 -9.92
CA VAL A 331 7.80 34.15 -9.07
C VAL A 331 9.10 34.09 -9.87
N LEU A 332 9.09 33.45 -11.04
CA LEU A 332 10.29 33.32 -11.88
C LEU A 332 10.83 34.69 -12.33
N PRO A 333 10.05 35.61 -12.90
CA PRO A 333 10.52 36.95 -13.24
C PRO A 333 11.02 37.73 -12.03
N LYS A 334 10.31 37.63 -10.89
CA LYS A 334 10.73 38.31 -9.65
C LYS A 334 12.07 37.83 -9.15
N LEU A 335 12.34 36.52 -9.25
CA LEU A 335 13.64 35.93 -8.89
C LEU A 335 14.75 36.42 -9.84
N ILE A 336 14.47 36.52 -11.13
CA ILE A 336 15.42 37.09 -12.13
C ILE A 336 15.74 38.53 -11.77
N LEU A 337 14.74 39.35 -11.43
CA LEU A 337 14.96 40.76 -11.04
C LEU A 337 15.74 40.88 -9.71
N LEU A 338 15.51 40.00 -8.77
CA LEU A 338 16.16 40.02 -7.45
C LEU A 338 17.62 39.58 -7.52
N TRP A 339 17.91 38.52 -8.25
CA TRP A 339 19.23 37.91 -8.30
C TRP A 339 20.10 38.42 -9.46
N LYS A 340 19.51 39.10 -10.43
CA LYS A 340 20.18 39.71 -11.57
C LYS A 340 21.25 38.82 -12.23
N PRO A 341 20.89 37.61 -12.68
CA PRO A 341 21.88 36.61 -13.12
C PRO A 341 22.56 36.89 -14.44
N PHE A 342 22.21 37.94 -15.15
CA PHE A 342 22.76 38.32 -16.47
C PHE A 342 23.67 39.54 -16.43
N GLY A 343 23.87 40.19 -15.27
CA GLY A 343 24.67 41.37 -15.09
C GLY A 343 26.04 41.13 -14.47
#